data_ada353f65dffaeb1522c9e803ea5f43b
#
_entry.id   ada353f65dffaeb1522c9e803ea5f43b
#
_cell.length_a   1.000
_cell.length_b   1.000
_cell.length_c   1.000
_cell.angle_alpha   90.00
_cell.angle_beta   90.00
_cell.angle_gamma   90.00
#
_symmetry.space_group_name_H-M   'P 1'
#
loop_
_entity.id
_entity.type
_entity.pdbx_description
1 polymer ?
#
loop_
_entity_poly.entity_id
_entity_poly.type
_entity_poly.pdbx_seq_one_letter_code
_entity_poly.pdbx_strand_id
1 'polypeptide(L)'
;VGKTEIEEGEGKGLRWYQGLGRYQWLVLVIAALGWLFDTMDQNIFTIVRPQAVGELLQSWVPPDQLSGATRWYGGIITSVFLLGWAAGGLVFGILGDRLGRTRTMIYTILIYALFTGLSGLAWNWESLAVFRFLTALGVGGEWAAGASLVAEVFPRRSRAMALGSLQALSAVGNMMAALVCLGMSGLGWRYAFMVGIIPALVVVWIRRSLHEPEAWHTARKVARADSTKELGAIADLFRDRVLRRNTIAAVLLATAGVGGLWGVGFWTSDLLSIALKPLNLTPQDEAAKRSLVFLVQQAGAFFGMYAYALFAERVGRRVSLLAFFLLAWAAVEGMFWSTHTFLQAMIWAPILGFCTLGPFSAYTVYFPELYPTRVRATGCGFCYNCARVLAAGAPFVLGGLAMTFGARFGADIGFRLAAGVVACIYVVGLVGLIMSPETRGKPLPE
;
A
#
# COMPACT_ATOMS: atom_id res chain seq x y z
N VAL A 1 4.21 -32.31 19.98
CA VAL A 1 4.14 -33.02 18.67
C VAL A 1 2.71 -33.54 18.39
N GLY A 2 1.81 -33.67 19.36
CA GLY A 2 0.51 -34.33 19.19
C GLY A 2 -0.71 -33.44 18.86
N LYS A 3 -0.61 -32.10 18.89
CA LYS A 3 -1.78 -31.21 18.62
C LYS A 3 -1.85 -30.70 17.17
N THR A 4 -0.76 -30.68 16.44
CA THR A 4 -0.70 -30.14 15.07
C THR A 4 -1.20 -31.11 14.00
N GLU A 5 -1.10 -32.41 14.23
CA GLU A 5 -1.53 -33.42 13.24
C GLU A 5 -3.04 -33.73 13.27
N ILE A 6 -3.69 -33.51 14.41
CA ILE A 6 -5.15 -33.73 14.54
C ILE A 6 -5.95 -32.64 13.84
N GLU A 7 -5.41 -31.40 13.75
CA GLU A 7 -6.08 -30.28 13.05
C GLU A 7 -6.06 -30.37 11.52
N GLU A 8 -5.15 -31.13 10.92
CA GLU A 8 -5.05 -31.26 9.44
C GLU A 8 -6.10 -32.22 8.84
N GLY A 9 -6.63 -33.15 9.61
CA GLY A 9 -7.63 -34.14 9.13
C GLY A 9 -9.07 -33.62 9.08
N GLU A 10 -9.47 -32.76 10.00
CA GLU A 10 -10.86 -32.30 10.16
C GLU A 10 -11.22 -31.08 9.27
N GLY A 11 -10.28 -30.51 8.53
CA GLY A 11 -10.46 -29.23 7.81
C GLY A 11 -10.91 -29.34 6.35
N LYS A 12 -11.04 -30.53 5.77
CA LYS A 12 -11.46 -30.68 4.36
C LYS A 12 -12.96 -30.36 4.23
N GLY A 13 -13.26 -29.18 3.65
CA GLY A 13 -14.64 -28.72 3.39
C GLY A 13 -15.07 -27.49 4.19
N LEU A 14 -14.32 -27.06 5.21
CA LEU A 14 -14.65 -25.87 5.97
C LEU A 14 -14.27 -24.58 5.20
N ARG A 15 -15.15 -23.58 5.26
CA ARG A 15 -14.84 -22.24 4.75
C ARG A 15 -13.71 -21.62 5.57
N TRP A 16 -12.90 -20.72 4.98
CA TRP A 16 -11.70 -20.14 5.59
C TRP A 16 -11.93 -19.49 6.97
N TYR A 17 -13.12 -18.95 7.20
CA TYR A 17 -13.52 -18.30 8.45
C TYR A 17 -14.07 -19.24 9.54
N GLN A 18 -14.37 -20.50 9.20
CA GLN A 18 -14.91 -21.46 10.15
C GLN A 18 -13.80 -21.99 11.07
N GLY A 19 -14.10 -22.14 12.35
CA GLY A 19 -13.14 -22.62 13.36
C GLY A 19 -12.10 -21.57 13.79
N LEU A 20 -12.24 -20.30 13.38
CA LEU A 20 -11.45 -19.21 13.93
C LEU A 20 -11.98 -18.80 15.30
N GLY A 21 -11.07 -18.65 16.26
CA GLY A 21 -11.40 -18.18 17.61
C GLY A 21 -11.61 -16.66 17.65
N ARG A 22 -12.18 -16.18 18.76
CA ARG A 22 -12.39 -14.73 18.98
C ARG A 22 -11.12 -13.92 18.90
N TYR A 23 -9.98 -14.49 19.31
CA TYR A 23 -8.69 -13.81 19.27
C TYR A 23 -8.19 -13.56 17.85
N GLN A 24 -8.30 -14.55 16.94
CA GLN A 24 -7.93 -14.36 15.53
C GLN A 24 -8.77 -13.26 14.87
N TRP A 25 -10.08 -13.25 15.10
CA TRP A 25 -10.94 -12.18 14.58
C TRP A 25 -10.55 -10.80 15.13
N LEU A 26 -10.24 -10.73 16.42
CA LEU A 26 -9.80 -9.49 17.05
C LEU A 26 -8.50 -8.97 16.41
N VAL A 27 -7.51 -9.84 16.23
CA VAL A 27 -6.24 -9.52 15.57
C VAL A 27 -6.49 -9.01 14.14
N LEU A 28 -7.32 -9.70 13.36
CA LEU A 28 -7.63 -9.30 11.99
C LEU A 28 -8.32 -7.93 11.95
N VAL A 29 -9.33 -7.72 12.77
CA VAL A 29 -10.09 -6.45 12.79
C VAL A 29 -9.19 -5.30 13.18
N ILE A 30 -8.35 -5.46 14.19
CA ILE A 30 -7.44 -4.39 14.66
C ILE A 30 -6.39 -4.07 13.59
N ALA A 31 -5.72 -5.07 13.04
CA ALA A 31 -4.72 -4.86 11.99
C ALA A 31 -5.34 -4.26 10.72
N ALA A 32 -6.54 -4.70 10.37
CA ALA A 32 -7.25 -4.18 9.21
C ALA A 32 -7.75 -2.75 9.41
N LEU A 33 -8.18 -2.37 10.61
CA LEU A 33 -8.54 -0.98 10.94
C LEU A 33 -7.30 -0.07 10.92
N GLY A 34 -6.15 -0.53 11.44
CA GLY A 34 -4.91 0.22 11.33
C GLY A 34 -4.60 0.55 9.88
N TRP A 35 -4.52 -0.46 9.03
CA TRP A 35 -4.24 -0.30 7.60
C TRP A 35 -5.30 0.53 6.84
N LEU A 36 -6.58 0.39 7.20
CA LEU A 36 -7.67 1.20 6.65
C LEU A 36 -7.46 2.70 6.96
N PHE A 37 -7.14 3.02 8.21
CA PHE A 37 -6.91 4.39 8.63
C PHE A 37 -5.63 5.00 8.04
N ASP A 38 -4.57 4.20 7.88
CA ASP A 38 -3.35 4.62 7.20
C ASP A 38 -3.63 5.07 5.76
N THR A 39 -4.36 4.24 5.02
CA THR A 39 -4.71 4.55 3.63
C THR A 39 -5.71 5.70 3.52
N MET A 40 -6.60 5.85 4.50
CA MET A 40 -7.50 7.00 4.61
C MET A 40 -6.70 8.30 4.81
N ASP A 41 -5.76 8.35 5.75
CA ASP A 41 -4.94 9.55 6.00
C ASP A 41 -4.13 9.96 4.77
N GLN A 42 -3.49 8.99 4.12
CA GLN A 42 -2.75 9.24 2.89
C GLN A 42 -3.61 9.91 1.81
N ASN A 43 -4.84 9.43 1.63
CA ASN A 43 -5.72 9.97 0.61
C ASN A 43 -6.39 11.28 1.05
N ILE A 44 -6.64 11.51 2.33
CA ILE A 44 -7.03 12.84 2.84
C ILE A 44 -5.98 13.87 2.41
N PHE A 45 -4.70 13.61 2.68
CA PHE A 45 -3.62 14.50 2.27
C PHE A 45 -3.61 14.73 0.75
N THR A 46 -3.73 13.67 -0.05
CA THR A 46 -3.74 13.77 -1.51
C THR A 46 -4.86 14.68 -2.02
N ILE A 47 -6.06 14.57 -1.44
CA ILE A 47 -7.24 15.35 -1.82
C ILE A 47 -7.10 16.81 -1.39
N VAL A 48 -6.70 17.08 -0.13
CA VAL A 48 -6.67 18.44 0.42
C VAL A 48 -5.38 19.21 0.10
N ARG A 49 -4.33 18.53 -0.38
CA ARG A 49 -3.01 19.11 -0.66
C ARG A 49 -3.04 20.39 -1.47
N PRO A 50 -3.78 20.50 -2.60
CA PRO A 50 -3.78 21.74 -3.38
C PRO A 50 -4.31 22.92 -2.58
N GLN A 51 -5.37 22.72 -1.81
CA GLN A 51 -5.95 23.77 -0.97
C GLN A 51 -5.02 24.13 0.19
N ALA A 52 -4.49 23.13 0.91
CA ALA A 52 -3.62 23.34 2.07
C ALA A 52 -2.33 24.07 1.68
N VAL A 53 -1.66 23.59 0.64
CA VAL A 53 -0.40 24.19 0.19
C VAL A 53 -0.65 25.58 -0.40
N GLY A 54 -1.72 25.77 -1.19
CA GLY A 54 -2.09 27.06 -1.75
C GLY A 54 -2.31 28.11 -0.65
N GLU A 55 -3.08 27.79 0.40
CA GLU A 55 -3.32 28.69 1.54
C GLU A 55 -2.02 29.04 2.29
N LEU A 56 -1.15 28.06 2.55
CA LEU A 56 0.12 28.27 3.26
C LEU A 56 1.15 29.08 2.45
N LEU A 57 0.99 29.17 1.12
CA LEU A 57 1.86 29.95 0.25
C LEU A 57 1.34 31.37 -0.03
N GLN A 58 0.07 31.66 0.18
CA GLN A 58 -0.55 32.94 -0.18
C GLN A 58 0.12 34.18 0.42
N SER A 59 0.78 34.03 1.57
CA SER A 59 1.40 35.16 2.27
C SER A 59 2.69 35.66 1.64
N TRP A 60 3.34 34.88 0.78
CA TRP A 60 4.68 35.22 0.24
C TRP A 60 4.87 34.89 -1.25
N VAL A 61 3.90 34.23 -1.89
CA VAL A 61 3.93 33.96 -3.34
C VAL A 61 2.90 34.84 -4.06
N PRO A 62 3.30 35.56 -5.12
CA PRO A 62 2.38 36.37 -5.92
C PRO A 62 1.23 35.52 -6.52
N PRO A 63 0.00 36.09 -6.66
CA PRO A 63 -1.16 35.36 -7.14
C PRO A 63 -1.00 34.69 -8.51
N ASP A 64 -0.28 35.35 -9.43
CA ASP A 64 0.03 34.84 -10.77
C ASP A 64 0.91 33.59 -10.76
N GLN A 65 1.77 33.43 -9.76
CA GLN A 65 2.70 32.30 -9.59
C GLN A 65 2.16 31.23 -8.62
N LEU A 66 1.09 31.53 -7.88
CA LEU A 66 0.60 30.68 -6.79
C LEU A 66 0.24 29.26 -7.25
N SER A 67 -0.39 29.12 -8.42
CA SER A 67 -0.78 27.78 -8.94
C SER A 67 0.42 26.90 -9.28
N GLY A 68 1.49 27.50 -9.82
CA GLY A 68 2.76 26.83 -10.11
C GLY A 68 3.49 26.44 -8.83
N ALA A 69 3.61 27.38 -7.89
CA ALA A 69 4.22 27.16 -6.59
C ALA A 69 3.47 26.07 -5.79
N THR A 70 2.14 26.08 -5.78
CA THR A 70 1.33 25.06 -5.11
C THR A 70 1.63 23.66 -5.62
N ARG A 71 1.77 23.49 -6.93
CA ARG A 71 2.16 22.20 -7.53
C ARG A 71 3.58 21.81 -7.13
N TRP A 72 4.53 22.74 -7.19
CA TRP A 72 5.93 22.49 -6.88
C TRP A 72 6.12 22.07 -5.41
N TYR A 73 5.66 22.90 -4.46
CA TYR A 73 5.77 22.62 -3.02
C TYR A 73 4.90 21.43 -2.58
N GLY A 74 3.73 21.25 -3.21
CA GLY A 74 2.91 20.06 -3.03
C GLY A 74 3.63 18.77 -3.46
N GLY A 75 4.41 18.84 -4.54
CA GLY A 75 5.30 17.78 -5.00
C GLY A 75 6.41 17.47 -3.99
N ILE A 76 7.09 18.51 -3.47
CA ILE A 76 8.13 18.37 -2.42
C ILE A 76 7.56 17.69 -1.18
N ILE A 77 6.42 18.14 -0.66
CA ILE A 77 5.79 17.56 0.54
C ILE A 77 5.42 16.09 0.30
N THR A 78 4.92 15.76 -0.91
CA THR A 78 4.61 14.37 -1.27
C THR A 78 5.87 13.51 -1.32
N SER A 79 6.96 14.02 -1.88
CA SER A 79 8.24 13.30 -1.92
C SER A 79 8.81 13.07 -0.53
N VAL A 80 8.75 14.08 0.33
CA VAL A 80 9.15 14.00 1.75
C VAL A 80 8.30 12.97 2.49
N PHE A 81 6.99 12.94 2.24
CA PHE A 81 6.08 11.91 2.77
C PHE A 81 6.51 10.50 2.33
N LEU A 82 6.79 10.28 1.05
CA LEU A 82 7.23 8.96 0.55
C LEU A 82 8.57 8.52 1.14
N LEU A 83 9.50 9.45 1.34
CA LEU A 83 10.77 9.17 2.03
C LEU A 83 10.54 8.78 3.50
N GLY A 84 9.67 9.50 4.20
CA GLY A 84 9.24 9.15 5.56
C GLY A 84 8.61 7.75 5.62
N TRP A 85 7.78 7.42 4.65
CA TRP A 85 7.15 6.09 4.55
C TRP A 85 8.17 4.98 4.37
N ALA A 86 9.13 5.18 3.45
CA ALA A 86 10.19 4.20 3.22
C ALA A 86 11.08 4.02 4.47
N ALA A 87 11.49 5.14 5.09
CA ALA A 87 12.28 5.10 6.33
C ALA A 87 11.52 4.42 7.47
N GLY A 88 10.24 4.75 7.65
CA GLY A 88 9.38 4.16 8.67
C GLY A 88 9.24 2.64 8.50
N GLY A 89 9.00 2.17 7.27
CA GLY A 89 8.90 0.74 7.00
C GLY A 89 10.19 -0.04 7.29
N LEU A 90 11.35 0.58 7.07
CA LEU A 90 12.64 -0.02 7.45
C LEU A 90 12.84 -0.02 8.97
N VAL A 91 12.69 1.13 9.61
CA VAL A 91 12.93 1.30 11.05
C VAL A 91 11.96 0.47 11.88
N PHE A 92 10.67 0.61 11.62
CA PHE A 92 9.66 -0.12 12.39
C PHE A 92 9.50 -1.59 11.97
N GLY A 93 9.95 -1.97 10.78
CA GLY A 93 10.14 -3.37 10.44
C GLY A 93 11.13 -4.06 11.37
N ILE A 94 12.30 -3.44 11.60
CA ILE A 94 13.31 -3.91 12.57
C ILE A 94 12.76 -3.90 14.00
N LEU A 95 12.11 -2.80 14.38
CA LEU A 95 11.51 -2.67 15.72
C LEU A 95 10.39 -3.70 15.93
N GLY A 96 9.62 -4.03 14.89
CA GLY A 96 8.59 -5.08 14.95
C GLY A 96 9.16 -6.46 15.29
N ASP A 97 10.34 -6.78 14.79
CA ASP A 97 11.03 -8.01 15.16
C ASP A 97 11.67 -7.91 16.58
N ARG A 98 12.30 -6.79 16.93
CA ARG A 98 13.01 -6.60 18.21
C ARG A 98 12.11 -6.37 19.42
N LEU A 99 11.14 -5.46 19.29
CA LEU A 99 10.25 -5.05 20.39
C LEU A 99 8.97 -5.88 20.48
N GLY A 100 8.55 -6.45 19.35
CA GLY A 100 7.30 -7.19 19.18
C GLY A 100 6.34 -6.48 18.22
N ARG A 101 5.44 -7.25 17.63
CA ARG A 101 4.50 -6.79 16.59
C ARG A 101 3.48 -5.81 17.18
N THR A 102 2.86 -6.21 18.28
CA THR A 102 1.81 -5.42 18.94
C THR A 102 2.33 -4.08 19.47
N ARG A 103 3.50 -4.09 20.10
CA ARG A 103 4.11 -2.84 20.61
C ARG A 103 4.47 -1.90 19.48
N THR A 104 5.01 -2.42 18.40
CA THR A 104 5.37 -1.62 17.22
C THR A 104 4.13 -1.00 16.59
N MET A 105 3.02 -1.75 16.43
CA MET A 105 1.76 -1.20 15.97
C MET A 105 1.24 -0.06 16.86
N ILE A 106 1.36 -0.18 18.19
CA ILE A 106 0.98 0.90 19.11
C ILE A 106 1.79 2.17 18.81
N TYR A 107 3.11 2.06 18.71
CA TYR A 107 3.98 3.23 18.47
C TYR A 107 3.71 3.86 17.10
N THR A 108 3.57 3.06 16.06
CA THR A 108 3.33 3.54 14.70
C THR A 108 2.00 4.25 14.57
N ILE A 109 0.92 3.70 15.14
CA ILE A 109 -0.41 4.32 15.14
C ILE A 109 -0.40 5.64 15.93
N LEU A 110 0.24 5.68 17.09
CA LEU A 110 0.34 6.92 17.88
C LEU A 110 1.10 8.01 17.11
N ILE A 111 2.21 7.64 16.45
CA ILE A 111 3.03 8.58 15.70
C ILE A 111 2.20 9.15 14.55
N TYR A 112 1.62 8.30 13.70
CA TYR A 112 0.91 8.82 12.54
C TYR A 112 -0.36 9.60 12.94
N ALA A 113 -1.12 9.14 13.92
CA ALA A 113 -2.33 9.84 14.36
C ALA A 113 -2.02 11.21 14.97
N LEU A 114 -0.95 11.30 15.79
CA LEU A 114 -0.48 12.57 16.35
C LEU A 114 -0.07 13.55 15.24
N PHE A 115 0.82 13.13 14.35
CA PHE A 115 1.35 14.02 13.31
C PHE A 115 0.36 14.31 12.19
N THR A 116 -0.62 13.45 11.94
CA THR A 116 -1.78 13.78 11.10
C THR A 116 -2.58 14.92 11.72
N GLY A 117 -2.93 14.83 12.99
CA GLY A 117 -3.62 15.93 13.68
C GLY A 117 -2.81 17.23 13.67
N LEU A 118 -1.52 17.15 13.96
CA LEU A 118 -0.60 18.31 13.92
C LEU A 118 -0.49 18.91 12.50
N SER A 119 -0.67 18.12 11.45
CA SER A 119 -0.70 18.63 10.07
C SER A 119 -1.85 19.62 9.86
N GLY A 120 -2.98 19.46 10.57
CA GLY A 120 -4.07 20.43 10.57
C GLY A 120 -3.72 21.75 11.26
N LEU A 121 -2.67 21.80 12.06
CA LEU A 121 -2.16 22.98 12.75
C LEU A 121 -0.94 23.61 12.05
N ALA A 122 -0.57 23.15 10.86
CA ALA A 122 0.57 23.67 10.12
C ALA A 122 0.38 25.17 9.82
N TRP A 123 1.46 25.94 10.03
CA TRP A 123 1.48 27.41 9.86
C TRP A 123 2.25 27.85 8.60
N ASN A 124 3.08 26.99 8.07
CA ASN A 124 3.77 27.16 6.79
C ASN A 124 3.97 25.81 6.09
N TRP A 125 4.45 25.82 4.86
CA TRP A 125 4.61 24.60 4.07
C TRP A 125 5.70 23.68 4.64
N GLU A 126 6.74 24.23 5.28
CA GLU A 126 7.83 23.47 5.92
C GLU A 126 7.31 22.66 7.11
N SER A 127 6.50 23.28 7.99
CA SER A 127 5.87 22.59 9.12
C SER A 127 4.94 21.48 8.63
N LEU A 128 4.18 21.72 7.56
CA LEU A 128 3.37 20.68 6.94
C LEU A 128 4.24 19.54 6.41
N ALA A 129 5.37 19.85 5.74
CA ALA A 129 6.29 18.83 5.23
C ALA A 129 6.89 17.96 6.35
N VAL A 130 7.32 18.59 7.46
CA VAL A 130 7.85 17.87 8.64
C VAL A 130 6.77 16.97 9.24
N PHE A 131 5.57 17.49 9.48
CA PHE A 131 4.49 16.69 10.04
C PHE A 131 4.08 15.56 9.11
N ARG A 132 4.06 15.76 7.80
CA ARG A 132 3.80 14.70 6.82
C ARG A 132 4.92 13.65 6.77
N PHE A 133 6.18 14.05 6.92
CA PHE A 133 7.28 13.09 7.07
C PHE A 133 7.11 12.18 8.29
N LEU A 134 6.79 12.79 9.45
CA LEU A 134 6.62 12.05 10.71
C LEU A 134 5.35 11.19 10.69
N THR A 135 4.25 11.66 10.08
CA THR A 135 3.07 10.82 9.81
C THR A 135 3.46 9.60 8.98
N ALA A 136 4.16 9.82 7.88
CA ALA A 136 4.56 8.75 6.96
C ALA A 136 5.52 7.75 7.60
N LEU A 137 6.38 8.21 8.52
CA LEU A 137 7.24 7.33 9.30
C LEU A 137 6.43 6.32 10.12
N GLY A 138 5.32 6.77 10.75
CA GLY A 138 4.38 5.89 11.45
C GLY A 138 3.69 4.91 10.49
N VAL A 139 3.09 5.43 9.42
CA VAL A 139 2.37 4.64 8.40
C VAL A 139 3.24 3.53 7.82
N GLY A 140 4.53 3.82 7.53
CA GLY A 140 5.45 2.84 6.94
C GLY A 140 5.65 1.59 7.77
N GLY A 141 5.65 1.74 9.09
CA GLY A 141 5.92 0.63 10.01
C GLY A 141 4.71 -0.23 10.35
N GLU A 142 3.54 0.34 10.30
CA GLU A 142 2.30 -0.32 10.72
C GLU A 142 1.98 -1.53 9.87
N TRP A 143 2.06 -1.40 8.54
CA TRP A 143 1.76 -2.49 7.61
C TRP A 143 2.62 -3.74 7.83
N ALA A 144 3.94 -3.57 8.03
CA ALA A 144 4.85 -4.70 8.23
C ALA A 144 4.59 -5.45 9.53
N ALA A 145 4.30 -4.71 10.61
CA ALA A 145 3.96 -5.28 11.91
C ALA A 145 2.60 -5.98 11.88
N GLY A 146 1.57 -5.34 11.30
CA GLY A 146 0.22 -5.88 11.18
C GLY A 146 0.15 -7.13 10.32
N ALA A 147 0.77 -7.12 9.14
CA ALA A 147 0.82 -8.28 8.26
C ALA A 147 1.56 -9.46 8.92
N SER A 148 2.69 -9.19 9.61
CA SER A 148 3.43 -10.21 10.34
C SER A 148 2.62 -10.79 11.50
N LEU A 149 1.91 -9.96 12.27
CA LEU A 149 1.05 -10.38 13.37
C LEU A 149 -0.07 -11.31 12.88
N VAL A 150 -0.79 -10.92 11.84
CA VAL A 150 -1.86 -11.74 11.23
C VAL A 150 -1.27 -13.05 10.68
N ALA A 151 -0.13 -13.01 10.00
CA ALA A 151 0.52 -14.21 9.47
C ALA A 151 0.90 -15.22 10.56
N GLU A 152 1.33 -14.75 11.73
CA GLU A 152 1.78 -15.59 12.85
C GLU A 152 0.62 -16.16 13.69
N VAL A 153 -0.52 -15.45 13.75
CA VAL A 153 -1.67 -15.83 14.57
C VAL A 153 -2.65 -16.74 13.81
N PHE A 154 -2.74 -16.61 12.49
CA PHE A 154 -3.70 -17.34 11.69
C PHE A 154 -3.21 -18.73 11.27
N PRO A 155 -4.09 -19.77 11.35
CA PRO A 155 -3.77 -21.10 10.87
C PRO A 155 -3.53 -21.07 9.35
N ARG A 156 -2.72 -22.00 8.86
CA ARG A 156 -2.30 -22.14 7.47
C ARG A 156 -3.44 -21.95 6.46
N ARG A 157 -4.56 -22.64 6.68
CA ARG A 157 -5.73 -22.65 5.78
C ARG A 157 -6.42 -21.29 5.63
N SER A 158 -6.36 -20.43 6.66
CA SER A 158 -7.10 -19.17 6.71
C SER A 158 -6.18 -17.94 6.48
N ARG A 159 -4.86 -18.14 6.53
CA ARG A 159 -3.86 -17.08 6.53
C ARG A 159 -3.94 -16.18 5.30
N ALA A 160 -3.96 -16.77 4.10
CA ALA A 160 -3.99 -15.95 2.87
C ALA A 160 -5.28 -15.16 2.75
N MET A 161 -6.40 -15.74 3.15
CA MET A 161 -7.69 -15.02 3.12
C MET A 161 -7.74 -13.91 4.17
N ALA A 162 -7.21 -14.13 5.38
CA ALA A 162 -7.12 -13.10 6.41
C ALA A 162 -6.22 -11.93 5.95
N LEU A 163 -5.05 -12.22 5.42
CA LEU A 163 -4.11 -11.22 4.92
C LEU A 163 -4.64 -10.50 3.67
N GLY A 164 -5.32 -11.21 2.77
CA GLY A 164 -5.98 -10.61 1.62
C GLY A 164 -7.13 -9.69 2.02
N SER A 165 -7.92 -10.07 3.04
CA SER A 165 -8.99 -9.24 3.59
C SER A 165 -8.44 -7.99 4.26
N LEU A 166 -7.33 -8.11 5.03
CA LEU A 166 -6.61 -6.97 5.59
C LEU A 166 -6.21 -5.99 4.49
N GLN A 167 -5.59 -6.48 3.43
CA GLN A 167 -5.15 -5.62 2.32
C GLN A 167 -6.32 -4.99 1.58
N ALA A 168 -7.42 -5.71 1.36
CA ALA A 168 -8.60 -5.20 0.65
C ALA A 168 -9.25 -4.00 1.36
N LEU A 169 -9.16 -3.92 2.69
CA LEU A 169 -9.68 -2.78 3.45
C LEU A 169 -8.95 -1.46 3.18
N SER A 170 -7.77 -1.48 2.56
CA SER A 170 -7.13 -0.25 2.07
C SER A 170 -7.99 0.49 1.04
N ALA A 171 -8.69 -0.23 0.17
CA ALA A 171 -9.61 0.38 -0.78
C ALA A 171 -10.80 1.07 -0.08
N VAL A 172 -11.28 0.48 1.02
CA VAL A 172 -12.32 1.11 1.85
C VAL A 172 -11.78 2.38 2.51
N GLY A 173 -10.55 2.36 3.04
CA GLY A 173 -9.87 3.54 3.59
C GLY A 173 -9.76 4.68 2.56
N ASN A 174 -9.38 4.35 1.32
CA ASN A 174 -9.31 5.32 0.22
C ASN A 174 -10.69 5.94 -0.09
N MET A 175 -11.76 5.15 -0.09
CA MET A 175 -13.13 5.66 -0.28
C MET A 175 -13.57 6.51 0.91
N MET A 176 -13.26 6.12 2.15
CA MET A 176 -13.56 6.91 3.35
C MET A 176 -12.87 8.27 3.35
N ALA A 177 -11.63 8.36 2.86
CA ALA A 177 -10.93 9.64 2.73
C ALA A 177 -11.73 10.63 1.86
N ALA A 178 -12.28 10.17 0.74
CA ALA A 178 -13.11 11.02 -0.12
C ALA A 178 -14.38 11.49 0.60
N LEU A 179 -15.04 10.61 1.36
CA LEU A 179 -16.23 10.96 2.15
C LEU A 179 -15.92 11.94 3.28
N VAL A 180 -14.79 11.77 3.97
CA VAL A 180 -14.32 12.70 5.00
C VAL A 180 -14.05 14.08 4.40
N CYS A 181 -13.31 14.14 3.30
CA CYS A 181 -13.02 15.40 2.63
C CYS A 181 -14.28 16.10 2.12
N LEU A 182 -15.25 15.35 1.60
CA LEU A 182 -16.54 15.88 1.17
C LEU A 182 -17.32 16.45 2.37
N GLY A 183 -17.42 15.70 3.47
CA GLY A 183 -18.11 16.14 4.69
C GLY A 183 -17.43 17.34 5.37
N MET A 184 -16.11 17.50 5.21
CA MET A 184 -15.34 18.61 5.80
C MET A 184 -15.10 19.77 4.82
N SER A 185 -15.61 19.70 3.59
CA SER A 185 -15.36 20.71 2.55
C SER A 185 -15.75 22.13 2.94
N GLY A 186 -16.82 22.30 3.72
CA GLY A 186 -17.27 23.58 4.26
C GLY A 186 -16.48 24.09 5.48
N LEU A 187 -15.71 23.22 6.14
CA LEU A 187 -14.92 23.57 7.34
C LEU A 187 -13.45 23.85 7.02
N GLY A 188 -12.99 23.41 5.85
CA GLY A 188 -11.61 23.56 5.41
C GLY A 188 -10.70 22.35 5.68
N TRP A 189 -9.54 22.34 5.02
CA TRP A 189 -8.61 21.21 5.01
C TRP A 189 -8.04 20.85 6.39
N ARG A 190 -7.93 21.80 7.31
CA ARG A 190 -7.43 21.58 8.67
C ARG A 190 -8.28 20.58 9.42
N TYR A 191 -9.59 20.68 9.31
CA TYR A 191 -10.53 19.77 9.97
C TYR A 191 -10.49 18.35 9.39
N ALA A 192 -10.20 18.21 8.09
CA ALA A 192 -10.01 16.90 7.49
C ALA A 192 -8.83 16.15 8.15
N PHE A 193 -7.73 16.84 8.47
CA PHE A 193 -6.61 16.24 9.20
C PHE A 193 -6.93 15.93 10.67
N MET A 194 -7.81 16.72 11.33
CA MET A 194 -8.21 16.42 12.70
C MET A 194 -8.95 15.07 12.82
N VAL A 195 -9.67 14.65 11.78
CA VAL A 195 -10.29 13.30 11.71
C VAL A 195 -9.23 12.20 11.78
N GLY A 196 -8.03 12.46 11.27
CA GLY A 196 -6.90 11.52 11.33
C GLY A 196 -6.36 11.24 12.74
N ILE A 197 -6.88 11.89 13.79
CA ILE A 197 -6.56 11.56 15.19
C ILE A 197 -7.37 10.35 15.68
N ILE A 198 -8.53 10.07 15.07
CA ILE A 198 -9.44 9.00 15.48
C ILE A 198 -8.72 7.64 15.63
N PRO A 199 -7.80 7.24 14.76
CA PRO A 199 -7.06 5.99 14.89
C PRO A 199 -6.31 5.83 16.23
N ALA A 200 -5.94 6.92 16.90
CA ALA A 200 -5.34 6.84 18.23
C ALA A 200 -6.22 6.11 19.26
N LEU A 201 -7.54 6.14 19.09
CA LEU A 201 -8.48 5.40 19.93
C LEU A 201 -8.32 3.88 19.79
N VAL A 202 -7.92 3.41 18.61
CA VAL A 202 -7.65 1.98 18.33
C VAL A 202 -6.47 1.48 19.17
N VAL A 203 -5.51 2.35 19.49
CA VAL A 203 -4.36 2.00 20.34
C VAL A 203 -4.79 1.54 21.74
N VAL A 204 -5.80 2.18 22.32
CA VAL A 204 -6.34 1.78 23.63
C VAL A 204 -6.90 0.36 23.55
N TRP A 205 -7.57 0.04 22.46
CA TRP A 205 -8.11 -1.30 22.21
C TRP A 205 -7.01 -2.32 21.99
N ILE A 206 -5.99 -2.01 21.17
CA ILE A 206 -4.82 -2.87 20.94
C ILE A 206 -4.15 -3.22 22.28
N ARG A 207 -3.83 -2.21 23.08
CA ARG A 207 -3.13 -2.39 24.37
C ARG A 207 -3.88 -3.31 25.33
N ARG A 208 -5.20 -3.28 25.32
CA ARG A 208 -6.05 -4.10 26.21
C ARG A 208 -6.28 -5.53 25.71
N SER A 209 -6.19 -5.76 24.43
CA SER A 209 -6.74 -6.94 23.77
C SER A 209 -5.72 -7.80 23.03
N LEU A 210 -4.62 -7.24 22.58
CA LEU A 210 -3.59 -7.95 21.80
C LEU A 210 -2.39 -8.35 22.68
N HIS A 211 -1.86 -9.52 22.36
CA HIS A 211 -0.65 -10.07 22.97
C HIS A 211 0.36 -10.40 21.86
N GLU A 212 1.64 -10.42 22.20
CA GLU A 212 2.67 -10.84 21.24
C GLU A 212 2.52 -12.33 20.91
N PRO A 213 2.72 -12.73 19.65
CA PRO A 213 2.62 -14.13 19.22
C PRO A 213 3.61 -15.05 19.94
N GLU A 214 3.23 -16.29 20.21
CA GLU A 214 4.13 -17.31 20.80
C GLU A 214 5.38 -17.52 19.94
N ALA A 215 5.22 -17.49 18.61
CA ALA A 215 6.33 -17.60 17.67
C ALA A 215 7.39 -16.52 17.92
N TRP A 216 6.98 -15.28 18.21
CA TRP A 216 7.91 -14.19 18.54
C TRP A 216 8.61 -14.42 19.90
N HIS A 217 7.89 -14.89 20.92
CA HIS A 217 8.51 -15.20 22.20
C HIS A 217 9.55 -16.29 22.07
N THR A 218 9.29 -17.32 21.27
CA THR A 218 10.23 -18.40 20.98
C THR A 218 11.46 -17.88 20.22
N ALA A 219 11.27 -17.10 19.14
CA ALA A 219 12.37 -16.48 18.40
C ALA A 219 13.23 -15.58 19.29
N ARG A 220 12.61 -14.82 20.21
CA ARG A 220 13.32 -13.97 21.17
C ARG A 220 14.16 -14.78 22.19
N LYS A 221 13.65 -15.92 22.65
CA LYS A 221 14.43 -16.83 23.52
C LYS A 221 15.65 -17.38 22.80
N VAL A 222 15.48 -17.82 21.55
CA VAL A 222 16.58 -18.33 20.71
C VAL A 222 17.63 -17.23 20.47
N ALA A 223 17.21 -16.01 20.11
CA ALA A 223 18.11 -14.89 19.88
C ALA A 223 18.90 -14.47 21.15
N ARG A 224 18.35 -14.68 22.34
CA ARG A 224 19.07 -14.45 23.60
C ARG A 224 20.10 -15.52 23.92
N ALA A 225 19.86 -16.75 23.48
CA ALA A 225 20.77 -17.88 23.70
C ALA A 225 21.88 -17.93 22.64
N ASP A 226 21.65 -17.41 21.44
CA ASP A 226 22.55 -17.44 20.30
C ASP A 226 22.65 -16.05 19.67
N SER A 227 23.74 -15.36 19.93
CA SER A 227 24.00 -14.00 19.40
C SER A 227 24.11 -13.94 17.86
N THR A 228 24.28 -15.08 17.17
CA THR A 228 24.29 -15.13 15.70
C THR A 228 22.88 -15.02 15.10
N LYS A 229 21.83 -15.17 15.92
CA LYS A 229 20.41 -15.13 15.51
C LYS A 229 19.70 -13.88 16.02
N GLU A 230 20.30 -12.72 15.81
CA GLU A 230 19.71 -11.44 16.21
C GLU A 230 18.35 -11.19 15.59
N LEU A 231 17.42 -10.62 16.37
CA LEU A 231 16.12 -10.20 15.86
C LEU A 231 16.24 -8.93 15.01
N GLY A 232 15.60 -8.92 13.84
CA GLY A 232 15.56 -7.74 12.98
C GLY A 232 16.91 -7.39 12.35
N ALA A 233 17.82 -8.35 12.16
CA ALA A 233 19.11 -8.13 11.52
C ALA A 233 18.96 -8.05 10.00
N ILE A 234 19.04 -6.84 9.42
CA ILE A 234 18.98 -6.63 7.95
C ILE A 234 20.09 -7.44 7.25
N ALA A 235 21.27 -7.54 7.84
CA ALA A 235 22.39 -8.27 7.26
C ALA A 235 22.04 -9.74 6.96
N ASP A 236 21.17 -10.35 7.76
CA ASP A 236 20.73 -11.73 7.58
C ASP A 236 19.92 -11.95 6.32
N LEU A 237 19.18 -10.90 5.85
CA LEU A 237 18.45 -10.95 4.59
C LEU A 237 19.38 -11.19 3.39
N PHE A 238 20.68 -10.87 3.52
CA PHE A 238 21.65 -10.96 2.43
C PHE A 238 22.77 -11.99 2.72
N ARG A 239 23.00 -12.35 3.97
CA ARG A 239 24.05 -13.31 4.36
C ARG A 239 23.68 -14.74 3.94
N ASP A 240 22.46 -15.16 4.22
CA ASP A 240 21.95 -16.46 3.81
C ASP A 240 21.57 -16.46 2.31
N ARG A 241 21.97 -17.51 1.57
CA ARG A 241 21.74 -17.61 0.13
C ARG A 241 20.25 -17.67 -0.22
N VAL A 242 19.44 -18.36 0.61
CA VAL A 242 17.99 -18.51 0.38
C VAL A 242 17.29 -17.20 0.69
N LEU A 243 17.58 -16.58 1.85
CA LEU A 243 16.98 -15.29 2.23
C LEU A 243 17.37 -14.20 1.23
N ARG A 244 18.63 -14.15 0.78
CA ARG A 244 19.08 -13.20 -0.25
C ARG A 244 18.27 -13.34 -1.54
N ARG A 245 18.10 -14.57 -2.04
CA ARG A 245 17.29 -14.85 -3.23
C ARG A 245 15.85 -14.42 -3.03
N ASN A 246 15.25 -14.77 -1.90
CA ASN A 246 13.88 -14.40 -1.54
C ASN A 246 13.73 -12.87 -1.45
N THR A 247 14.68 -12.16 -0.84
CA THR A 247 14.68 -10.71 -0.71
C THR A 247 14.76 -10.02 -2.06
N ILE A 248 15.69 -10.43 -2.93
CA ILE A 248 15.79 -9.87 -4.28
C ILE A 248 14.50 -10.14 -5.06
N ALA A 249 13.98 -11.36 -5.01
CA ALA A 249 12.73 -11.71 -5.66
C ALA A 249 11.56 -10.85 -5.16
N ALA A 250 11.42 -10.69 -3.84
CA ALA A 250 10.35 -9.89 -3.24
C ALA A 250 10.46 -8.40 -3.60
N VAL A 251 11.68 -7.84 -3.66
CA VAL A 251 11.91 -6.47 -4.14
C VAL A 251 11.48 -6.31 -5.58
N LEU A 252 11.85 -7.25 -6.47
CA LEU A 252 11.45 -7.21 -7.89
C LEU A 252 9.92 -7.32 -8.05
N LEU A 253 9.28 -8.23 -7.30
CA LEU A 253 7.83 -8.39 -7.30
C LEU A 253 7.12 -7.12 -6.82
N ALA A 254 7.59 -6.55 -5.71
CA ALA A 254 7.03 -5.31 -5.17
C ALA A 254 7.25 -4.13 -6.13
N THR A 255 8.44 -4.05 -6.77
CA THR A 255 8.75 -2.98 -7.74
C THR A 255 7.81 -3.03 -8.93
N ALA A 256 7.45 -4.22 -9.42
CA ALA A 256 6.48 -4.36 -10.51
C ALA A 256 5.11 -3.80 -10.14
N GLY A 257 4.54 -4.16 -9.00
CA GLY A 257 3.21 -3.70 -8.61
C GLY A 257 3.20 -2.24 -8.13
N VAL A 258 4.16 -1.85 -7.29
CA VAL A 258 4.27 -0.47 -6.81
C VAL A 258 4.60 0.47 -7.97
N GLY A 259 5.55 0.07 -8.85
CA GLY A 259 5.89 0.83 -10.04
C GLY A 259 4.75 0.94 -11.05
N GLY A 260 3.97 -0.13 -11.23
CA GLY A 260 2.77 -0.11 -12.06
C GLY A 260 1.70 0.83 -11.51
N LEU A 261 1.47 0.82 -10.19
CA LEU A 261 0.48 1.71 -9.56
C LEU A 261 0.92 3.19 -9.65
N TRP A 262 2.12 3.51 -9.21
CA TRP A 262 2.60 4.88 -9.16
C TRP A 262 3.08 5.39 -10.53
N GLY A 263 3.58 4.50 -11.39
CA GLY A 263 4.05 4.85 -12.72
C GLY A 263 2.94 5.06 -13.74
N VAL A 264 1.84 4.34 -13.63
CA VAL A 264 0.73 4.38 -14.60
C VAL A 264 -0.59 4.73 -13.94
N GLY A 265 -0.95 4.05 -12.85
CA GLY A 265 -2.24 4.25 -12.18
C GLY A 265 -2.46 5.68 -11.68
N PHE A 266 -1.39 6.37 -11.29
CA PHE A 266 -1.41 7.77 -10.89
C PHE A 266 -1.86 8.72 -12.02
N TRP A 267 -1.54 8.36 -13.28
CA TRP A 267 -1.84 9.16 -14.45
C TRP A 267 -3.23 8.90 -15.06
N THR A 268 -4.02 8.03 -14.43
CA THR A 268 -5.42 7.81 -14.82
C THR A 268 -6.25 9.11 -14.81
N SER A 269 -5.97 10.01 -13.86
CA SER A 269 -6.62 11.32 -13.78
C SER A 269 -6.31 12.21 -14.99
N ASP A 270 -5.08 12.13 -15.50
CA ASP A 270 -4.66 12.90 -16.68
C ASP A 270 -5.29 12.33 -17.96
N LEU A 271 -5.34 11.00 -18.10
CA LEU A 271 -6.07 10.34 -19.18
C LEU A 271 -7.54 10.75 -19.18
N LEU A 272 -8.17 10.79 -18.00
CA LEU A 272 -9.55 11.22 -17.87
C LEU A 272 -9.74 12.69 -18.24
N SER A 273 -8.79 13.57 -17.93
CA SER A 273 -8.82 14.96 -18.35
C SER A 273 -8.82 15.10 -19.88
N ILE A 274 -8.00 14.28 -20.56
CA ILE A 274 -7.97 14.23 -22.03
C ILE A 274 -9.34 13.77 -22.57
N ALA A 275 -9.89 12.71 -21.99
CA ALA A 275 -11.18 12.14 -22.42
C ALA A 275 -12.38 13.06 -22.13
N LEU A 276 -12.32 13.90 -21.09
CA LEU A 276 -13.39 14.83 -20.73
C LEU A 276 -13.29 16.19 -21.44
N LYS A 277 -12.13 16.54 -21.99
CA LYS A 277 -11.89 17.83 -22.65
C LYS A 277 -12.96 18.24 -23.68
N PRO A 278 -13.46 17.30 -24.55
CA PRO A 278 -14.46 17.65 -25.54
C PRO A 278 -15.84 18.06 -24.94
N LEU A 279 -16.09 17.73 -23.68
CA LEU A 279 -17.38 18.01 -23.01
C LEU A 279 -17.48 19.43 -22.45
N ASN A 280 -16.39 20.22 -22.47
CA ASN A 280 -16.33 21.59 -21.94
C ASN A 280 -16.98 21.75 -20.57
N LEU A 281 -16.68 20.82 -19.65
CA LEU A 281 -17.27 20.77 -18.30
C LEU A 281 -16.79 21.93 -17.43
N THR A 282 -17.60 22.30 -16.44
CA THR A 282 -17.12 23.16 -15.37
C THR A 282 -16.03 22.44 -14.54
N PRO A 283 -15.10 23.15 -13.89
CA PRO A 283 -14.10 22.52 -13.03
C PRO A 283 -14.70 21.64 -11.93
N GLN A 284 -15.89 21.98 -11.44
CA GLN A 284 -16.62 21.22 -10.44
C GLN A 284 -17.16 19.90 -11.00
N ASP A 285 -17.75 19.93 -12.19
CA ASP A 285 -18.28 18.73 -12.86
C ASP A 285 -17.13 17.77 -13.26
N GLU A 286 -16.01 18.32 -13.72
CA GLU A 286 -14.82 17.52 -14.03
C GLU A 286 -14.27 16.84 -12.77
N ALA A 287 -14.17 17.57 -11.65
CA ALA A 287 -13.74 17.01 -10.36
C ALA A 287 -14.70 15.95 -9.85
N ALA A 288 -16.01 16.14 -9.98
CA ALA A 288 -17.03 15.16 -9.61
C ALA A 288 -16.89 13.86 -10.44
N LYS A 289 -16.71 13.99 -11.76
CA LYS A 289 -16.51 12.82 -12.65
C LYS A 289 -15.21 12.08 -12.33
N ARG A 290 -14.11 12.77 -12.06
CA ARG A 290 -12.85 12.16 -11.62
C ARG A 290 -13.03 11.39 -10.30
N SER A 291 -13.71 11.98 -9.34
CA SER A 291 -13.99 11.35 -8.05
C SER A 291 -14.84 10.09 -8.22
N LEU A 292 -15.83 10.10 -9.10
CA LEU A 292 -16.68 8.95 -9.39
C LEU A 292 -15.86 7.81 -10.04
N VAL A 293 -15.01 8.10 -11.03
CA VAL A 293 -14.12 7.12 -11.65
C VAL A 293 -13.16 6.53 -10.60
N PHE A 294 -12.58 7.36 -9.71
CA PHE A 294 -11.74 6.89 -8.62
C PHE A 294 -12.49 5.96 -7.65
N LEU A 295 -13.72 6.31 -7.24
CA LEU A 295 -14.53 5.47 -6.36
C LEU A 295 -14.80 4.09 -6.96
N VAL A 296 -15.18 4.05 -8.24
CA VAL A 296 -15.43 2.79 -8.95
C VAL A 296 -14.15 1.98 -9.14
N GLN A 297 -13.01 2.65 -9.36
CA GLN A 297 -11.70 2.00 -9.40
C GLN A 297 -11.34 1.37 -8.04
N GLN A 298 -11.60 2.05 -6.92
CA GLN A 298 -11.37 1.49 -5.59
C GLN A 298 -12.30 0.31 -5.28
N ALA A 299 -13.55 0.34 -5.75
CA ALA A 299 -14.44 -0.82 -5.64
C ALA A 299 -13.86 -2.03 -6.41
N GLY A 300 -13.38 -1.83 -7.64
CA GLY A 300 -12.65 -2.85 -8.38
C GLY A 300 -11.42 -3.38 -7.65
N ALA A 301 -10.65 -2.48 -7.05
CA ALA A 301 -9.46 -2.81 -6.27
C ALA A 301 -9.78 -3.71 -5.05
N PHE A 302 -10.85 -3.40 -4.32
CA PHE A 302 -11.32 -4.23 -3.21
C PHE A 302 -11.57 -5.68 -3.65
N PHE A 303 -12.34 -5.86 -4.72
CA PHE A 303 -12.63 -7.19 -5.25
C PHE A 303 -11.40 -7.87 -5.84
N GLY A 304 -10.49 -7.12 -6.47
CA GLY A 304 -9.24 -7.64 -7.02
C GLY A 304 -8.30 -8.20 -5.95
N MET A 305 -8.14 -7.48 -4.85
CA MET A 305 -7.32 -7.91 -3.72
C MET A 305 -7.90 -9.17 -3.03
N TYR A 306 -9.23 -9.20 -2.88
CA TYR A 306 -9.90 -10.36 -2.31
C TYR A 306 -9.85 -11.57 -3.26
N ALA A 307 -10.06 -11.35 -4.56
CA ALA A 307 -9.97 -12.39 -5.59
C ALA A 307 -8.57 -12.98 -5.68
N TYR A 308 -7.51 -12.15 -5.56
CA TYR A 308 -6.13 -12.65 -5.50
C TYR A 308 -5.95 -13.66 -4.35
N ALA A 309 -6.42 -13.33 -3.14
CA ALA A 309 -6.28 -14.20 -1.98
C ALA A 309 -6.97 -15.57 -2.20
N LEU A 310 -8.20 -15.55 -2.75
CA LEU A 310 -8.93 -16.77 -3.12
C LEU A 310 -8.20 -17.61 -4.18
N PHE A 311 -7.66 -16.94 -5.21
CA PHE A 311 -6.98 -17.59 -6.30
C PHE A 311 -5.64 -18.18 -5.84
N ALA A 312 -4.89 -17.43 -5.03
CA ALA A 312 -3.62 -17.87 -4.45
C ALA A 312 -3.76 -19.10 -3.55
N GLU A 313 -4.88 -19.26 -2.85
CA GLU A 313 -5.17 -20.49 -2.08
C GLU A 313 -5.42 -21.70 -3.00
N ARG A 314 -6.03 -21.50 -4.16
CA ARG A 314 -6.40 -22.59 -5.07
C ARG A 314 -5.27 -23.04 -5.97
N VAL A 315 -4.51 -22.10 -6.56
CA VAL A 315 -3.51 -22.42 -7.61
C VAL A 315 -2.07 -22.14 -7.20
N GLY A 316 -1.86 -21.48 -6.06
CA GLY A 316 -0.52 -21.11 -5.57
C GLY A 316 -0.19 -19.64 -5.77
N ARG A 317 0.84 -19.18 -5.01
CA ARG A 317 1.21 -17.75 -4.97
C ARG A 317 1.84 -17.28 -6.27
N ARG A 318 2.70 -18.10 -6.86
CA ARG A 318 3.44 -17.76 -8.09
C ARG A 318 2.52 -17.65 -9.30
N VAL A 319 1.63 -18.64 -9.50
CA VAL A 319 0.70 -18.65 -10.64
C VAL A 319 -0.28 -17.50 -10.54
N SER A 320 -0.77 -17.19 -9.35
CA SER A 320 -1.67 -16.07 -9.10
C SER A 320 -0.99 -14.72 -9.40
N LEU A 321 0.25 -14.52 -8.94
CA LEU A 321 1.02 -13.31 -9.25
C LEU A 321 1.27 -13.15 -10.75
N LEU A 322 1.64 -14.24 -11.43
CA LEU A 322 1.81 -14.23 -12.89
C LEU A 322 0.54 -13.76 -13.60
N ALA A 323 -0.60 -14.36 -13.25
CA ALA A 323 -1.89 -14.00 -13.84
C ALA A 323 -2.22 -12.53 -13.59
N PHE A 324 -2.08 -12.05 -12.36
CA PHE A 324 -2.39 -10.65 -12.03
C PHE A 324 -1.42 -9.64 -12.65
N PHE A 325 -0.13 -9.94 -12.82
CA PHE A 325 0.78 -9.05 -13.54
C PHE A 325 0.43 -8.95 -15.04
N LEU A 326 0.08 -10.07 -15.68
CA LEU A 326 -0.37 -10.07 -17.07
C LEU A 326 -1.71 -9.34 -17.24
N LEU A 327 -2.66 -9.57 -16.32
CA LEU A 327 -3.94 -8.86 -16.32
C LEU A 327 -3.77 -7.37 -16.03
N ALA A 328 -2.85 -6.97 -15.12
CA ALA A 328 -2.56 -5.57 -14.83
C ALA A 328 -1.97 -4.86 -16.06
N TRP A 329 -1.00 -5.49 -16.72
CA TRP A 329 -0.46 -4.97 -17.98
C TRP A 329 -1.54 -4.80 -19.03
N ALA A 330 -2.33 -5.84 -19.29
CA ALA A 330 -3.43 -5.79 -20.26
C ALA A 330 -4.51 -4.74 -19.90
N ALA A 331 -4.84 -4.57 -18.62
CA ALA A 331 -5.80 -3.58 -18.17
C ALA A 331 -5.30 -2.14 -18.36
N VAL A 332 -3.98 -1.90 -18.12
CA VAL A 332 -3.37 -0.61 -18.41
C VAL A 332 -3.43 -0.30 -19.90
N GLU A 333 -2.98 -1.21 -20.75
CA GLU A 333 -3.04 -1.03 -22.22
C GLU A 333 -4.49 -0.81 -22.67
N GLY A 334 -5.41 -1.67 -22.22
CA GLY A 334 -6.83 -1.55 -22.55
C GLY A 334 -7.41 -0.19 -22.15
N MET A 335 -7.18 0.25 -20.92
CA MET A 335 -7.68 1.54 -20.46
C MET A 335 -7.07 2.72 -21.22
N PHE A 336 -5.75 2.75 -21.40
CA PHE A 336 -5.08 3.90 -22.02
C PHE A 336 -5.43 4.00 -23.51
N TRP A 337 -5.57 2.90 -24.23
CA TRP A 337 -5.92 2.91 -25.65
C TRP A 337 -7.41 3.02 -25.95
N SER A 338 -8.29 2.52 -25.08
CA SER A 338 -9.74 2.50 -25.34
C SER A 338 -10.51 3.66 -24.71
N THR A 339 -9.88 4.44 -23.76
CA THR A 339 -10.60 5.51 -23.08
C THR A 339 -10.56 6.81 -23.88
N HIS A 340 -11.71 7.15 -24.47
CA HIS A 340 -11.97 8.40 -25.17
C HIS A 340 -13.22 9.12 -24.63
N THR A 341 -14.03 8.44 -23.82
CA THR A 341 -15.26 8.96 -23.25
C THR A 341 -15.35 8.65 -21.76
N PHE A 342 -16.19 9.42 -21.05
CA PHE A 342 -16.47 9.16 -19.63
C PHE A 342 -17.01 7.76 -19.37
N LEU A 343 -17.90 7.25 -20.23
CA LEU A 343 -18.48 5.91 -20.07
C LEU A 343 -17.39 4.82 -20.17
N GLN A 344 -16.48 4.95 -21.14
CA GLN A 344 -15.35 4.02 -21.27
C GLN A 344 -14.44 4.05 -20.04
N ALA A 345 -14.18 5.25 -19.49
CA ALA A 345 -13.43 5.39 -18.23
C ALA A 345 -14.13 4.67 -17.07
N MET A 346 -15.45 4.79 -16.95
CA MET A 346 -16.25 4.13 -15.92
C MET A 346 -16.24 2.60 -16.05
N ILE A 347 -16.14 2.05 -17.27
CA ILE A 347 -16.04 0.61 -17.51
C ILE A 347 -14.63 0.10 -17.19
N TRP A 348 -13.60 0.83 -17.62
CA TRP A 348 -12.20 0.41 -17.44
C TRP A 348 -11.69 0.63 -16.01
N ALA A 349 -12.19 1.62 -15.28
CA ALA A 349 -11.72 1.94 -13.94
C ALA A 349 -11.80 0.76 -12.96
N PRO A 350 -12.93 0.05 -12.80
CA PRO A 350 -12.99 -1.10 -11.90
C PRO A 350 -12.11 -2.26 -12.37
N ILE A 351 -11.95 -2.46 -13.68
CA ILE A 351 -11.06 -3.48 -14.26
C ILE A 351 -9.60 -3.14 -13.93
N LEU A 352 -9.21 -1.88 -14.13
CA LEU A 352 -7.88 -1.40 -13.78
C LEU A 352 -7.60 -1.57 -12.28
N GLY A 353 -8.54 -1.13 -11.42
CA GLY A 353 -8.42 -1.29 -9.98
C GLY A 353 -8.27 -2.75 -9.56
N PHE A 354 -9.11 -3.63 -10.11
CA PHE A 354 -9.06 -5.08 -9.86
C PHE A 354 -7.69 -5.68 -10.23
N CYS A 355 -7.20 -5.38 -11.42
CA CYS A 355 -5.98 -6.00 -11.95
C CYS A 355 -4.70 -5.42 -11.33
N THR A 356 -4.62 -4.09 -11.14
CA THR A 356 -3.40 -3.42 -10.68
C THR A 356 -3.20 -3.47 -9.17
N LEU A 357 -4.29 -3.51 -8.39
CA LEU A 357 -4.23 -3.57 -6.93
C LEU A 357 -4.32 -5.01 -6.37
N GLY A 358 -4.75 -5.98 -7.17
CA GLY A 358 -4.68 -7.40 -6.81
C GLY A 358 -3.29 -7.87 -6.32
N PRO A 359 -2.19 -7.55 -7.02
CA PRO A 359 -0.83 -7.88 -6.59
C PRO A 359 -0.44 -7.37 -5.19
N PHE A 360 -1.07 -6.30 -4.69
CA PHE A 360 -0.79 -5.81 -3.33
C PHE A 360 -1.28 -6.78 -2.25
N SER A 361 -2.35 -7.53 -2.51
CA SER A 361 -2.75 -8.65 -1.64
C SER A 361 -1.68 -9.75 -1.65
N ALA A 362 -1.01 -9.96 -2.79
CA ALA A 362 0.12 -10.90 -2.86
C ALA A 362 1.23 -10.53 -1.88
N TYR A 363 1.61 -9.25 -1.81
CA TYR A 363 2.71 -8.85 -0.93
C TYR A 363 2.37 -9.07 0.54
N THR A 364 1.13 -8.84 0.93
CA THR A 364 0.64 -9.09 2.29
C THR A 364 0.61 -10.58 2.63
N VAL A 365 0.23 -11.43 1.66
CA VAL A 365 0.15 -12.89 1.84
C VAL A 365 1.52 -13.55 1.74
N TYR A 366 2.28 -13.22 0.70
CA TYR A 366 3.46 -13.96 0.29
C TYR A 366 4.74 -13.54 1.00
N PHE A 367 4.94 -12.23 1.26
CA PHE A 367 6.18 -11.79 1.90
C PHE A 367 6.39 -12.35 3.30
N PRO A 368 5.38 -12.40 4.20
CA PRO A 368 5.56 -13.06 5.50
C PRO A 368 5.92 -14.55 5.39
N GLU A 369 5.53 -15.22 4.30
CA GLU A 369 5.83 -16.64 4.05
C GLU A 369 7.30 -16.86 3.58
N LEU A 370 8.02 -15.81 3.20
CA LEU A 370 9.41 -15.90 2.73
C LEU A 370 10.45 -15.81 3.84
N TYR A 371 10.08 -15.30 5.02
CA TYR A 371 11.02 -14.96 6.08
C TYR A 371 10.75 -15.68 7.39
N PRO A 372 11.81 -16.11 8.10
CA PRO A 372 11.69 -16.66 9.45
C PRO A 372 11.22 -15.56 10.43
N THR A 373 10.58 -15.99 11.52
CA THR A 373 9.95 -15.10 12.51
C THR A 373 10.89 -14.01 13.02
N ARG A 374 12.19 -14.31 13.15
CA ARG A 374 13.21 -13.39 13.69
C ARG A 374 13.49 -12.16 12.80
N VAL A 375 13.21 -12.25 11.48
CA VAL A 375 13.43 -11.16 10.50
C VAL A 375 12.21 -10.95 9.60
N ARG A 376 11.03 -11.43 9.98
CA ARG A 376 9.81 -11.39 9.13
C ARG A 376 9.33 -9.97 8.90
N ALA A 377 9.13 -9.19 9.95
CA ALA A 377 8.69 -7.80 9.81
C ALA A 377 9.76 -6.95 9.12
N THR A 378 11.05 -7.18 9.43
CA THR A 378 12.19 -6.55 8.74
C THR A 378 12.19 -6.86 7.26
N GLY A 379 12.05 -8.13 6.86
CA GLY A 379 12.04 -8.55 5.46
C GLY A 379 10.85 -7.98 4.69
N CYS A 380 9.64 -8.04 5.25
CA CYS A 380 8.44 -7.45 4.66
C CYS A 380 8.60 -5.93 4.48
N GLY A 381 9.02 -5.23 5.53
CA GLY A 381 9.24 -3.79 5.52
C GLY A 381 10.32 -3.38 4.53
N PHE A 382 11.47 -4.09 4.52
CA PHE A 382 12.58 -3.84 3.60
C PHE A 382 12.13 -3.96 2.13
N CYS A 383 11.56 -5.10 1.75
CA CYS A 383 11.22 -5.36 0.35
C CYS A 383 10.17 -4.38 -0.19
N TYR A 384 9.13 -4.12 0.58
CA TYR A 384 8.05 -3.24 0.13
C TYR A 384 8.49 -1.78 0.04
N ASN A 385 9.35 -1.32 0.95
CA ASN A 385 9.81 0.08 0.94
C ASN A 385 10.97 0.32 -0.02
N CYS A 386 11.89 -0.63 -0.22
CA CYS A 386 12.85 -0.56 -1.31
C CYS A 386 12.16 -0.43 -2.67
N ALA A 387 11.10 -1.19 -2.90
CA ALA A 387 10.30 -1.08 -4.13
C ALA A 387 9.67 0.31 -4.29
N ARG A 388 9.21 0.95 -3.20
CA ARG A 388 8.69 2.34 -3.25
C ARG A 388 9.75 3.34 -3.67
N VAL A 389 10.96 3.22 -3.13
CA VAL A 389 12.08 4.10 -3.53
C VAL A 389 12.40 3.93 -5.01
N LEU A 390 12.46 2.68 -5.48
CA LEU A 390 12.71 2.40 -6.90
C LEU A 390 11.56 2.90 -7.80
N ALA A 391 10.31 2.75 -7.35
CA ALA A 391 9.13 3.19 -8.09
C ALA A 391 8.92 4.71 -8.04
N ALA A 392 9.54 5.43 -7.12
CA ALA A 392 9.41 6.89 -7.02
C ALA A 392 9.87 7.64 -8.29
N GLY A 393 10.77 7.04 -9.08
CA GLY A 393 11.19 7.57 -10.38
C GLY A 393 10.18 7.35 -11.52
N ALA A 394 9.24 6.41 -11.38
CA ALA A 394 8.36 6.00 -12.48
C ALA A 394 7.46 7.14 -13.03
N PRO A 395 6.87 8.04 -12.22
CA PRO A 395 6.11 9.18 -12.74
C PRO A 395 6.97 10.14 -13.58
N PHE A 396 8.23 10.37 -13.20
CA PHE A 396 9.15 11.22 -13.96
C PHE A 396 9.52 10.58 -15.30
N VAL A 397 9.74 9.27 -15.32
CA VAL A 397 9.99 8.50 -16.55
C VAL A 397 8.79 8.62 -17.49
N LEU A 398 7.56 8.43 -16.99
CA LEU A 398 6.35 8.57 -17.81
C LEU A 398 6.23 10.01 -18.36
N GLY A 399 6.40 11.02 -17.52
CA GLY A 399 6.34 12.43 -17.96
C GLY A 399 7.36 12.76 -19.03
N GLY A 400 8.61 12.30 -18.87
CA GLY A 400 9.69 12.49 -19.84
C GLY A 400 9.41 11.79 -21.19
N LEU A 401 8.95 10.52 -21.12
CA LEU A 401 8.55 9.76 -22.30
C LEU A 401 7.34 10.41 -23.01
N ALA A 402 6.34 10.88 -22.24
CA ALA A 402 5.17 11.54 -22.80
C ALA A 402 5.55 12.83 -23.56
N MET A 403 6.49 13.62 -23.04
CA MET A 403 7.03 14.79 -23.77
C MET A 403 7.75 14.36 -25.05
N THR A 404 8.65 13.38 -24.97
CA THR A 404 9.46 12.92 -26.11
C THR A 404 8.57 12.31 -27.21
N PHE A 405 7.65 11.43 -26.86
CA PHE A 405 6.72 10.83 -27.81
C PHE A 405 5.68 11.84 -28.28
N GLY A 406 5.25 12.78 -27.41
CA GLY A 406 4.31 13.84 -27.74
C GLY A 406 4.84 14.77 -28.82
N ALA A 407 6.13 15.11 -28.79
CA ALA A 407 6.79 15.89 -29.82
C ALA A 407 6.80 15.19 -31.20
N ARG A 408 6.79 13.85 -31.23
CA ARG A 408 6.87 13.06 -32.46
C ARG A 408 5.50 12.60 -32.99
N PHE A 409 4.59 12.22 -32.10
CA PHE A 409 3.33 11.56 -32.45
C PHE A 409 2.07 12.36 -32.06
N GLY A 410 2.26 13.54 -31.47
CA GLY A 410 1.19 14.33 -30.88
C GLY A 410 0.95 14.00 -29.39
N ALA A 411 0.47 14.97 -28.61
CA ALA A 411 0.42 14.92 -27.16
C ALA A 411 -0.42 13.74 -26.62
N ASP A 412 -1.57 13.44 -27.22
CA ASP A 412 -2.45 12.35 -26.77
C ASP A 412 -1.82 10.97 -27.05
N ILE A 413 -1.38 10.72 -28.28
CA ILE A 413 -0.75 9.45 -28.67
C ILE A 413 0.55 9.27 -27.90
N GLY A 414 1.36 10.33 -27.76
CA GLY A 414 2.62 10.30 -27.00
C GLY A 414 2.42 9.91 -25.54
N PHE A 415 1.37 10.42 -24.92
CA PHE A 415 1.02 10.08 -23.54
C PHE A 415 0.59 8.59 -23.40
N ARG A 416 -0.22 8.08 -24.32
CA ARG A 416 -0.67 6.67 -24.32
C ARG A 416 0.50 5.70 -24.56
N LEU A 417 1.40 6.04 -25.49
CA LEU A 417 2.62 5.26 -25.76
C LEU A 417 3.55 5.24 -24.51
N ALA A 418 3.72 6.39 -23.87
CA ALA A 418 4.51 6.48 -22.65
C ALA A 418 3.97 5.58 -21.53
N ALA A 419 2.64 5.57 -21.35
CA ALA A 419 2.00 4.69 -20.38
C ALA A 419 2.23 3.21 -20.68
N GLY A 420 2.14 2.79 -21.95
CA GLY A 420 2.43 1.42 -22.38
C GLY A 420 3.87 1.01 -22.12
N VAL A 421 4.84 1.90 -22.41
CA VAL A 421 6.26 1.64 -22.09
C VAL A 421 6.49 1.49 -20.59
N VAL A 422 5.89 2.36 -19.77
CA VAL A 422 6.03 2.27 -18.30
C VAL A 422 5.31 1.04 -17.75
N ALA A 423 4.20 0.59 -18.37
CA ALA A 423 3.52 -0.63 -17.99
C ALA A 423 4.40 -1.89 -18.17
N CYS A 424 5.43 -1.85 -19.01
CA CYS A 424 6.43 -2.92 -19.11
C CYS A 424 7.17 -3.19 -17.77
N ILE A 425 7.01 -2.35 -16.74
CA ILE A 425 7.53 -2.61 -15.39
C ILE A 425 7.02 -3.94 -14.82
N TYR A 426 5.86 -4.41 -15.24
CA TYR A 426 5.35 -5.73 -14.84
C TYR A 426 6.25 -6.89 -15.29
N VAL A 427 7.07 -6.72 -16.34
CA VAL A 427 8.10 -7.70 -16.76
C VAL A 427 9.15 -7.90 -15.67
N VAL A 428 9.49 -6.84 -14.90
CA VAL A 428 10.38 -6.97 -13.74
C VAL A 428 9.80 -7.94 -12.71
N GLY A 429 8.48 -7.94 -12.52
CA GLY A 429 7.79 -8.90 -11.67
C GLY A 429 7.91 -10.34 -12.16
N LEU A 430 7.91 -10.58 -13.49
CA LEU A 430 8.12 -11.91 -14.05
C LEU A 430 9.50 -12.46 -13.72
N VAL A 431 10.55 -11.62 -13.76
CA VAL A 431 11.88 -11.99 -13.31
C VAL A 431 11.88 -12.38 -11.82
N GLY A 432 11.20 -11.57 -10.99
CA GLY A 432 11.02 -11.89 -9.57
C GLY A 432 10.33 -13.24 -9.34
N LEU A 433 9.33 -13.60 -10.17
CA LEU A 433 8.63 -14.88 -10.08
C LEU A 433 9.52 -16.09 -10.39
N ILE A 434 10.46 -15.96 -11.32
CA ILE A 434 11.41 -17.05 -11.65
C ILE A 434 12.27 -17.38 -10.41
N MET A 435 12.66 -16.36 -9.64
CA MET A 435 13.48 -16.51 -8.44
C MET A 435 12.68 -16.93 -7.21
N SER A 436 11.38 -16.75 -7.20
CA SER A 436 10.51 -16.93 -6.04
C SER A 436 10.19 -18.41 -5.78
N PRO A 437 10.19 -18.89 -4.52
CA PRO A 437 9.70 -20.23 -4.17
C PRO A 437 8.17 -20.27 -4.16
N GLU A 438 7.56 -21.43 -4.39
CA GLU A 438 6.13 -21.62 -4.08
C GLU A 438 5.97 -21.95 -2.60
N THR A 439 5.07 -21.22 -1.93
CA THR A 439 4.86 -21.33 -0.48
C THR A 439 3.48 -21.87 -0.09
N ARG A 440 2.60 -22.11 -1.06
CA ARG A 440 1.27 -22.66 -0.82
C ARG A 440 1.32 -23.91 0.05
N GLY A 441 0.55 -23.94 1.14
CA GLY A 441 0.45 -25.10 2.03
C GLY A 441 1.71 -25.40 2.86
N LYS A 442 2.74 -24.54 2.81
CA LYS A 442 3.94 -24.71 3.64
C LYS A 442 3.78 -24.02 4.99
N PRO A 443 4.43 -24.52 6.06
CA PRO A 443 4.54 -23.80 7.33
C PRO A 443 5.31 -22.49 7.11
N LEU A 444 5.12 -21.54 8.02
CA LEU A 444 6.00 -20.37 8.07
C LEU A 444 7.41 -20.82 8.41
N PRO A 445 8.45 -20.21 7.82
CA PRO A 445 9.83 -20.42 8.22
C PRO A 445 10.05 -20.03 9.69
N GLU A 446 10.79 -20.83 10.43
CA GLU A 446 11.17 -20.59 11.85
C GLU A 446 12.45 -19.79 11.99
#